data_21f7e01dc33ac2c0a0c5bf945062da53
#
_entry.id   21f7e01dc33ac2c0a0c5bf945062da53
#
_cell.length_a   1.000
_cell.length_b   1.000
_cell.length_c   1.000
_cell.angle_alpha   90.00
_cell.angle_beta   90.00
_cell.angle_gamma   90.00
#
_symmetry.space_group_name_H-M   'P 1'
#
loop_
_entity.id
_entity.type
_entity.pdbx_description
1 polymer ?
#
loop_
_entity_poly.entity_id
_entity_poly.type
_entity_poly.pdbx_seq_one_letter_code
_entity_poly.pdbx_strand_id
1 'polypeptide(L)'
;MVSVIVRTKNEEKHIGYCIQSVTDFIGKPEIIIVDNESTDSTIPIINRFEYHDIEKITIPKNDYTPGKSLNLGVEQCTEDYVMILSAHCEIIKFDFNRVKEQLDRNGVGAVWGKQTPIWDGKKISRRYMWSNFGDEPQTNYWCESEDRYFFHNAFSIFRTSYLKKYPFDEHYS
;
A
#
# COMPACT_ATOMS: atom_id res chain seq x y z
N MET A 1 7.94 -5.91 -13.32
CA MET A 1 6.78 -6.37 -12.52
C MET A 1 6.74 -5.58 -11.23
N VAL A 2 5.87 -5.88 -10.26
CA VAL A 2 5.73 -5.09 -9.04
C VAL A 2 5.57 -6.01 -7.83
N SER A 3 6.32 -5.75 -6.76
CA SER A 3 6.09 -6.33 -5.43
C SER A 3 5.01 -5.53 -4.72
N VAL A 4 4.08 -6.17 -4.03
CA VAL A 4 3.00 -5.52 -3.30
C VAL A 4 3.12 -5.85 -1.82
N ILE A 5 3.40 -4.84 -1.00
CA ILE A 5 3.46 -4.97 0.45
C ILE A 5 2.10 -4.62 1.03
N VAL A 6 1.51 -5.54 1.78
CA VAL A 6 0.27 -5.32 2.52
C VAL A 6 0.53 -5.48 4.01
N ARG A 7 0.38 -4.39 4.77
CA ARG A 7 0.43 -4.46 6.23
C ARG A 7 -0.95 -4.78 6.75
N THR A 8 -1.03 -5.72 7.68
CA THR A 8 -2.32 -6.16 8.22
C THR A 8 -2.28 -6.39 9.73
N LYS A 9 -3.43 -6.18 10.36
CA LYS A 9 -3.75 -6.59 11.71
C LYS A 9 -5.26 -6.61 11.89
N ASN A 10 -5.82 -7.81 12.09
CA ASN A 10 -7.25 -8.02 12.32
C ASN A 10 -8.12 -7.38 11.22
N GLU A 11 -7.84 -7.72 9.98
CA GLU A 11 -8.49 -7.19 8.77
C GLU A 11 -9.34 -8.26 8.05
N GLU A 12 -9.92 -9.22 8.79
CA GLU A 12 -10.73 -10.31 8.23
C GLU A 12 -11.84 -9.84 7.29
N LYS A 13 -12.36 -8.62 7.49
CA LYS A 13 -13.44 -8.06 6.67
C LYS A 13 -12.97 -7.55 5.30
N HIS A 14 -11.68 -7.21 5.17
CA HIS A 14 -11.18 -6.48 4.02
C HIS A 14 -10.05 -7.18 3.28
N ILE A 15 -9.22 -7.95 3.98
CA ILE A 15 -8.00 -8.52 3.41
C ILE A 15 -8.25 -9.37 2.16
N GLY A 16 -9.37 -10.12 2.11
CA GLY A 16 -9.73 -10.90 0.94
C GLY A 16 -9.97 -10.04 -0.30
N TYR A 17 -10.71 -8.95 -0.17
CA TYR A 17 -10.96 -8.00 -1.24
C TYR A 17 -9.68 -7.26 -1.66
N CYS A 18 -8.85 -6.91 -0.69
CA CYS A 18 -7.55 -6.30 -0.94
C CYS A 18 -6.70 -7.19 -1.87
N ILE A 19 -6.46 -8.46 -1.49
CA ILE A 19 -5.66 -9.41 -2.26
C ILE A 19 -6.29 -9.69 -3.62
N GLN A 20 -7.62 -9.89 -3.68
CA GLN A 20 -8.33 -10.11 -4.94
C GLN A 20 -8.13 -8.93 -5.89
N SER A 21 -8.27 -7.69 -5.41
CA SER A 21 -8.05 -6.51 -6.24
C SER A 21 -6.60 -6.39 -6.76
N VAL A 22 -5.62 -6.79 -5.96
CA VAL A 22 -4.22 -6.85 -6.39
C VAL A 22 -4.06 -7.83 -7.56
N THR A 23 -4.63 -9.03 -7.45
CA THR A 23 -4.52 -10.06 -8.49
C THR A 23 -5.31 -9.71 -9.75
N ASP A 24 -6.44 -9.01 -9.62
CA ASP A 24 -7.26 -8.58 -10.75
C ASP A 24 -6.59 -7.49 -11.60
N PHE A 25 -5.86 -6.58 -10.96
CA PHE A 25 -5.23 -5.44 -11.64
C PHE A 25 -3.74 -5.63 -11.94
N ILE A 26 -3.08 -6.58 -11.28
CA ILE A 26 -1.64 -6.86 -11.45
C ILE A 26 -1.49 -8.33 -11.82
N GLY A 27 -1.17 -8.62 -13.06
CA GLY A 27 -1.26 -9.95 -13.65
C GLY A 27 -0.49 -11.08 -12.95
N LYS A 28 0.67 -10.80 -12.34
CA LYS A 28 1.46 -11.74 -11.51
C LYS A 28 2.22 -10.93 -10.45
N PRO A 29 1.56 -10.47 -9.40
CA PRO A 29 2.23 -9.72 -8.35
C PRO A 29 3.03 -10.66 -7.44
N GLU A 30 4.20 -10.21 -7.00
CA GLU A 30 4.81 -10.71 -5.78
C GLU A 30 4.09 -10.05 -4.60
N ILE A 31 3.43 -10.83 -3.75
CA ILE A 31 2.66 -10.29 -2.63
C ILE A 31 3.37 -10.60 -1.32
N ILE A 32 3.64 -9.58 -0.52
CA ILE A 32 4.29 -9.67 0.77
C ILE A 32 3.34 -9.15 1.84
N ILE A 33 2.86 -10.04 2.70
CA ILE A 33 2.00 -9.68 3.83
C ILE A 33 2.87 -9.49 5.06
N VAL A 34 2.76 -8.34 5.71
CA VAL A 34 3.38 -8.10 7.02
C VAL A 34 2.29 -8.03 8.07
N ASP A 35 2.15 -9.12 8.83
CA ASP A 35 1.09 -9.29 9.83
C ASP A 35 1.59 -8.97 11.23
N ASN A 36 0.85 -8.12 11.93
CA ASN A 36 1.14 -7.77 13.31
C ASN A 36 0.34 -8.64 14.30
N GLU A 37 0.57 -9.96 14.27
CA GLU A 37 -0.08 -10.94 15.16
C GLU A 37 -1.61 -10.82 15.15
N SER A 38 -2.22 -10.97 13.97
CA SER A 38 -3.68 -11.02 13.84
C SER A 38 -4.26 -12.21 14.58
N THR A 39 -5.40 -11.99 15.27
CA THR A 39 -6.09 -12.98 16.10
C THR A 39 -7.48 -13.36 15.59
N ASP A 40 -7.91 -12.69 14.52
CA ASP A 40 -9.15 -12.95 13.80
C ASP A 40 -8.94 -13.90 12.61
N SER A 41 -9.85 -13.93 11.65
CA SER A 41 -9.75 -14.78 10.45
C SER A 41 -8.85 -14.20 9.35
N THR A 42 -8.05 -13.15 9.61
CA THR A 42 -7.17 -12.52 8.60
C THR A 42 -6.25 -13.55 7.95
N ILE A 43 -5.45 -14.30 8.74
CA ILE A 43 -4.50 -15.29 8.21
C ILE A 43 -5.21 -16.48 7.54
N PRO A 44 -6.26 -17.08 8.11
CA PRO A 44 -7.08 -18.06 7.40
C PRO A 44 -7.59 -17.61 6.03
N ILE A 45 -7.99 -16.34 5.89
CA ILE A 45 -8.45 -15.79 4.60
C ILE A 45 -7.28 -15.68 3.62
N ILE A 46 -6.13 -15.14 4.02
CA ILE A 46 -4.93 -15.05 3.19
C ILE A 46 -4.53 -16.42 2.67
N ASN A 47 -4.58 -17.45 3.50
CA ASN A 47 -4.22 -18.82 3.13
C ASN A 47 -5.14 -19.46 2.07
N ARG A 48 -6.30 -18.87 1.78
CA ARG A 48 -7.18 -19.33 0.68
C ARG A 48 -6.72 -18.89 -0.71
N PHE A 49 -5.77 -17.96 -0.80
CA PHE A 49 -5.15 -17.53 -2.03
C PHE A 49 -3.94 -18.41 -2.42
N GLU A 50 -4.10 -19.75 -2.33
CA GLU A 50 -3.05 -20.76 -2.51
C GLU A 50 -2.37 -20.75 -3.89
N TYR A 51 -3.04 -20.17 -4.91
CA TYR A 51 -2.53 -20.09 -6.28
C TYR A 51 -1.62 -18.87 -6.54
N HIS A 52 -1.41 -18.06 -5.53
CA HIS A 52 -0.57 -16.87 -5.59
C HIS A 52 0.65 -17.04 -4.69
N ASP A 53 1.78 -16.56 -5.16
CA ASP A 53 3.01 -16.53 -4.38
C ASP A 53 2.91 -15.42 -3.33
N ILE A 54 2.44 -15.78 -2.14
CA ILE A 54 2.22 -14.86 -1.02
C ILE A 54 3.22 -15.17 0.09
N GLU A 55 4.20 -14.29 0.26
CA GLU A 55 5.09 -14.32 1.40
C GLU A 55 4.41 -13.72 2.64
N LYS A 56 4.60 -14.35 3.80
CA LYS A 56 4.01 -13.91 5.07
C LYS A 56 5.10 -13.70 6.11
N ILE A 57 5.16 -12.47 6.62
CA ILE A 57 6.07 -12.07 7.69
C ILE A 57 5.21 -11.71 8.90
N THR A 58 5.56 -12.26 10.07
CA THR A 58 4.92 -11.86 11.33
C THR A 58 5.83 -10.94 12.09
N ILE A 59 5.32 -9.77 12.47
CA ILE A 59 6.01 -8.82 13.35
C ILE A 59 5.34 -8.81 14.74
N PRO A 60 6.09 -9.06 15.83
CA PRO A 60 5.54 -9.04 17.17
C PRO A 60 4.94 -7.67 17.53
N LYS A 61 3.83 -7.69 18.29
CA LYS A 61 3.11 -6.47 18.68
C LYS A 61 4.00 -5.41 19.35
N ASN A 62 4.90 -5.86 20.21
CA ASN A 62 5.79 -4.97 20.94
C ASN A 62 6.96 -4.41 20.08
N ASP A 63 7.14 -4.95 18.89
CA ASP A 63 8.22 -4.61 17.97
C ASP A 63 7.70 -3.84 16.74
N TYR A 64 6.39 -3.68 16.66
CA TYR A 64 5.72 -3.05 15.53
C TYR A 64 5.84 -1.53 15.55
N THR A 65 6.35 -0.99 14.47
CA THR A 65 6.08 0.39 14.03
C THR A 65 5.67 0.39 12.55
N PRO A 66 4.96 1.42 12.08
CA PRO A 66 4.61 1.53 10.67
C PRO A 66 5.83 1.46 9.75
N GLY A 67 6.91 2.16 10.09
CA GLY A 67 8.15 2.18 9.32
C GLY A 67 8.82 0.80 9.29
N LYS A 68 9.00 0.16 10.45
CA LYS A 68 9.63 -1.15 10.56
C LYS A 68 8.90 -2.22 9.76
N SER A 69 7.56 -2.25 9.85
CA SER A 69 6.78 -3.21 9.09
C SER A 69 6.92 -3.04 7.58
N LEU A 70 7.02 -1.80 7.10
CA LEU A 70 7.25 -1.53 5.68
C LEU A 70 8.67 -1.92 5.26
N ASN A 71 9.68 -1.60 6.06
CA ASN A 71 11.08 -1.96 5.77
C ASN A 71 11.26 -3.47 5.68
N LEU A 72 10.68 -4.24 6.60
CA LEU A 72 10.68 -5.71 6.54
C LEU A 72 10.07 -6.23 5.21
N GLY A 73 8.97 -5.62 4.78
CA GLY A 73 8.38 -5.97 3.47
C GLY A 73 9.29 -5.59 2.30
N VAL A 74 9.92 -4.41 2.34
CA VAL A 74 10.83 -3.93 1.28
C VAL A 74 12.08 -4.82 1.14
N GLU A 75 12.58 -5.39 2.24
CA GLU A 75 13.72 -6.31 2.23
C GLU A 75 13.43 -7.55 1.38
N GLN A 76 12.20 -8.05 1.41
CA GLN A 76 11.78 -9.24 0.64
C GLN A 76 11.47 -8.94 -0.82
N CYS A 77 11.25 -7.66 -1.19
CA CYS A 77 10.91 -7.30 -2.56
C CYS A 77 12.02 -7.69 -3.55
N THR A 78 11.65 -8.44 -4.59
CA THR A 78 12.54 -8.83 -5.69
C THR A 78 12.31 -8.03 -6.97
N GLU A 79 11.15 -7.37 -7.11
CA GLU A 79 10.78 -6.61 -8.28
C GLU A 79 11.34 -5.16 -8.28
N ASP A 80 11.46 -4.55 -9.47
CA ASP A 80 11.99 -3.18 -9.63
C ASP A 80 11.13 -2.11 -8.98
N TYR A 81 9.83 -2.38 -8.86
CA TYR A 81 8.85 -1.46 -8.29
C TYR A 81 8.14 -2.11 -7.11
N VAL A 82 7.87 -1.33 -6.09
CA VAL A 82 7.15 -1.75 -4.89
C VAL A 82 5.92 -0.89 -4.70
N MET A 83 4.78 -1.55 -4.55
CA MET A 83 3.51 -0.96 -4.15
C MET A 83 3.29 -1.19 -2.65
N ILE A 84 2.93 -0.15 -1.93
CA ILE A 84 2.43 -0.25 -0.57
C ILE A 84 0.91 -0.11 -0.63
N LEU A 85 0.20 -1.08 -0.07
CA LEU A 85 -1.26 -1.10 -0.04
C LEU A 85 -1.73 -1.41 1.39
N SER A 86 -2.68 -0.64 1.90
CA SER A 86 -3.31 -0.94 3.19
C SER A 86 -4.29 -2.10 3.05
N ALA A 87 -4.34 -3.01 4.03
CA ALA A 87 -5.17 -4.20 4.00
C ALA A 87 -6.69 -3.95 3.87
N HIS A 88 -7.15 -2.74 4.19
CA HIS A 88 -8.54 -2.30 4.04
C HIS A 88 -8.79 -1.47 2.76
N CYS A 89 -7.87 -1.50 1.81
CA CYS A 89 -8.00 -0.82 0.53
C CYS A 89 -8.20 -1.83 -0.59
N GLU A 90 -9.03 -1.45 -1.57
CA GLU A 90 -9.24 -2.18 -2.82
C GLU A 90 -8.78 -1.31 -3.99
N ILE A 91 -8.08 -1.92 -4.94
CA ILE A 91 -7.74 -1.29 -6.20
C ILE A 91 -8.98 -1.35 -7.11
N ILE A 92 -9.48 -0.19 -7.52
CA ILE A 92 -10.65 -0.11 -8.43
C ILE A 92 -10.26 0.32 -9.85
N LYS A 93 -9.06 0.88 -10.00
CA LYS A 93 -8.49 1.27 -11.29
C LYS A 93 -6.97 1.37 -11.15
N PHE A 94 -6.24 0.73 -12.05
CA PHE A 94 -4.79 0.76 -12.06
C PHE A 94 -4.24 0.60 -13.47
N ASP A 95 -3.25 1.39 -13.82
CA ASP A 95 -2.49 1.30 -15.06
C ASP A 95 -1.00 1.38 -14.70
N PHE A 96 -0.36 0.22 -14.65
CA PHE A 96 1.04 0.12 -14.28
C PHE A 96 1.98 0.84 -15.25
N ASN A 97 1.68 0.79 -16.57
CA ASN A 97 2.53 1.45 -17.56
C ASN A 97 2.55 2.96 -17.34
N ARG A 98 1.39 3.55 -17.08
CA ARG A 98 1.27 4.97 -16.78
C ARG A 98 2.02 5.35 -15.48
N VAL A 99 1.92 4.52 -14.46
CA VAL A 99 2.64 4.74 -13.18
C VAL A 99 4.15 4.63 -13.40
N LYS A 100 4.59 3.61 -14.14
CA LYS A 100 5.99 3.40 -14.48
C LYS A 100 6.57 4.60 -15.23
N GLU A 101 5.87 5.10 -16.24
CA GLU A 101 6.26 6.31 -16.98
C GLU A 101 6.47 7.53 -16.06
N GLN A 102 5.63 7.68 -15.02
CA GLN A 102 5.82 8.77 -14.05
C GLN A 102 7.06 8.53 -13.18
N LEU A 103 7.22 7.31 -12.64
CA LEU A 103 8.35 6.96 -11.79
C LEU A 103 9.70 7.03 -12.54
N ASP A 104 9.71 6.79 -13.85
CA ASP A 104 10.92 6.85 -14.66
C ASP A 104 11.33 8.30 -15.01
N ARG A 105 10.49 9.28 -14.71
CA ARG A 105 10.87 10.70 -14.86
C ARG A 105 11.87 11.11 -13.80
N ASN A 106 12.80 11.98 -14.21
CA ASN A 106 13.80 12.54 -13.30
C ASN A 106 13.12 13.35 -12.18
N GLY A 107 13.49 13.10 -10.93
CA GLY A 107 12.96 13.83 -9.78
C GLY A 107 11.66 13.27 -9.19
N VAL A 108 11.08 12.21 -9.78
CA VAL A 108 9.90 11.55 -9.20
C VAL A 108 10.35 10.42 -8.28
N GLY A 109 10.09 10.55 -6.98
CA GLY A 109 10.42 9.55 -5.95
C GLY A 109 9.32 8.52 -5.73
N ALA A 110 8.07 8.94 -5.84
CA ALA A 110 6.90 8.10 -5.59
C ALA A 110 5.67 8.58 -6.37
N VAL A 111 4.72 7.65 -6.56
CA VAL A 111 3.37 7.94 -7.06
C VAL A 111 2.38 7.41 -6.03
N TRP A 112 1.34 8.16 -5.74
CA TRP A 112 0.25 7.72 -4.87
C TRP A 112 -1.10 7.74 -5.59
N GLY A 113 -2.01 6.88 -5.16
CA GLY A 113 -3.34 6.76 -5.77
C GLY A 113 -4.39 7.62 -5.08
N LYS A 114 -5.35 8.12 -5.87
CA LYS A 114 -6.54 8.76 -5.33
C LYS A 114 -7.34 7.76 -4.50
N GLN A 115 -7.71 8.15 -3.30
CA GLN A 115 -8.59 7.36 -2.43
C GLN A 115 -10.04 7.78 -2.57
N THR A 116 -10.92 6.79 -2.48
CA THR A 116 -12.36 7.01 -2.32
C THR A 116 -12.77 6.36 -1.00
N PRO A 117 -12.84 7.13 0.11
CA PRO A 117 -13.19 6.56 1.40
C PRO A 117 -14.66 6.11 1.40
N ILE A 118 -14.89 4.87 1.86
CA ILE A 118 -16.21 4.25 1.96
C ILE A 118 -16.42 3.81 3.40
N TRP A 119 -17.58 4.12 3.95
CA TRP A 119 -18.03 3.63 5.24
C TRP A 119 -19.44 3.09 5.11
N ASP A 120 -19.66 1.87 5.56
CA ASP A 120 -20.97 1.19 5.48
C ASP A 120 -21.57 1.26 4.06
N GLY A 121 -20.76 0.95 3.04
CA GLY A 121 -21.15 0.98 1.62
C GLY A 121 -21.40 2.39 1.04
N LYS A 122 -21.22 3.45 1.82
CA LYS A 122 -21.45 4.82 1.39
C LYS A 122 -20.14 5.62 1.31
N LYS A 123 -20.00 6.40 0.24
CA LYS A 123 -18.88 7.33 0.11
C LYS A 123 -18.94 8.38 1.23
N ILE A 124 -17.86 8.49 2.00
CA ILE A 124 -17.68 9.56 2.98
C ILE A 124 -17.29 10.82 2.22
N SER A 125 -18.10 11.89 2.33
CA SER A 125 -17.81 13.17 1.68
C SER A 125 -17.12 14.13 2.63
N ARG A 126 -16.12 14.86 2.14
CA ARG A 126 -15.55 16.10 2.69
C ARG A 126 -14.93 16.06 4.09
N ARG A 127 -14.87 14.93 4.77
CA ARG A 127 -14.29 14.90 6.12
C ARG A 127 -12.76 14.87 6.11
N TYR A 128 -12.19 14.28 5.05
CA TYR A 128 -10.74 14.11 4.93
C TYR A 128 -10.26 14.72 3.62
N MET A 129 -9.07 15.25 3.64
CA MET A 129 -8.46 15.91 2.49
C MET A 129 -8.41 15.02 1.26
N TRP A 130 -8.01 13.75 1.40
CA TRP A 130 -7.92 12.80 0.30
C TRP A 130 -9.26 12.44 -0.36
N SER A 131 -10.39 12.75 0.27
CA SER A 131 -11.71 12.60 -0.34
C SER A 131 -12.08 13.74 -1.27
N ASN A 132 -11.31 14.82 -1.30
CA ASN A 132 -11.57 16.03 -2.07
C ASN A 132 -10.73 16.13 -3.34
N PHE A 133 -9.81 15.21 -3.58
CA PHE A 133 -9.03 15.22 -4.82
C PHE A 133 -9.93 14.97 -6.03
N GLY A 134 -9.77 15.82 -7.06
CA GLY A 134 -10.37 15.64 -8.39
C GLY A 134 -9.73 14.47 -9.14
N ASP A 135 -10.04 14.37 -10.44
CA ASP A 135 -9.49 13.32 -11.30
C ASP A 135 -8.18 13.74 -11.98
N GLU A 136 -7.80 15.01 -11.85
CA GLU A 136 -6.57 15.53 -12.41
C GLU A 136 -5.35 15.13 -11.56
N PRO A 137 -4.23 14.76 -12.21
CA PRO A 137 -2.99 14.44 -11.52
C PRO A 137 -2.49 15.64 -10.69
N GLN A 138 -2.02 15.36 -9.49
CA GLN A 138 -1.42 16.35 -8.59
C GLN A 138 0.08 16.05 -8.44
N THR A 139 0.92 17.09 -8.51
CA THR A 139 2.36 16.96 -8.30
C THR A 139 2.76 17.81 -7.10
N ASN A 140 3.45 17.19 -6.13
CA ASN A 140 3.92 17.87 -4.92
C ASN A 140 2.84 18.74 -4.26
N TYR A 141 1.65 18.14 -4.07
CA TYR A 141 0.51 18.85 -3.49
C TYR A 141 0.85 19.31 -2.08
N TRP A 142 0.82 20.63 -1.87
CA TRP A 142 1.00 21.24 -0.55
C TRP A 142 -0.33 21.29 0.18
N CYS A 143 -0.37 20.72 1.36
CA CYS A 143 -1.54 20.76 2.24
C CYS A 143 -1.43 21.93 3.21
N GLU A 144 -2.14 23.01 2.97
CA GLU A 144 -2.12 24.20 3.82
C GLU A 144 -2.58 23.93 5.26
N SER A 145 -3.60 23.07 5.43
CA SER A 145 -4.13 22.73 6.76
C SER A 145 -3.19 21.90 7.62
N GLU A 146 -2.24 21.19 7.01
CA GLU A 146 -1.27 20.33 7.69
C GLU A 146 0.17 20.85 7.61
N ASP A 147 0.37 21.97 6.89
CA ASP A 147 1.65 22.65 6.67
C ASP A 147 2.75 21.68 6.15
N ARG A 148 2.40 20.80 5.20
CA ARG A 148 3.29 19.81 4.60
C ARG A 148 2.88 19.38 3.21
N TYR A 149 3.80 18.77 2.49
CA TYR A 149 3.44 18.04 1.28
C TYR A 149 2.58 16.83 1.62
N PHE A 150 1.50 16.66 0.85
CA PHE A 150 0.62 15.54 1.02
C PHE A 150 1.22 14.26 0.42
N PHE A 151 1.26 13.23 1.22
CA PHE A 151 1.61 11.88 0.80
C PHE A 151 0.96 10.86 1.76
N HIS A 152 0.55 9.72 1.26
CA HIS A 152 0.06 8.64 2.11
C HIS A 152 0.37 7.25 1.55
N ASN A 153 0.52 6.28 2.44
CA ASN A 153 0.87 4.89 2.12
C ASN A 153 -0.34 3.94 2.09
N ALA A 154 -1.57 4.44 1.95
CA ALA A 154 -2.71 3.54 1.75
C ALA A 154 -2.70 2.93 0.35
N PHE A 155 -2.16 3.66 -0.63
CA PHE A 155 -1.80 3.20 -1.96
C PHE A 155 -0.66 4.09 -2.48
N SER A 156 0.54 3.57 -2.51
CA SER A 156 1.71 4.29 -3.03
C SER A 156 2.67 3.33 -3.73
N ILE A 157 3.42 3.84 -4.70
CA ILE A 157 4.35 3.05 -5.50
C ILE A 157 5.68 3.78 -5.61
N PHE A 158 6.76 3.02 -5.47
CA PHE A 158 8.14 3.50 -5.51
C PHE A 158 9.00 2.61 -6.42
N ARG A 159 10.18 3.08 -6.78
CA ARG A 159 11.25 2.16 -7.17
C ARG A 159 11.76 1.43 -5.93
N THR A 160 11.86 0.11 -6.00
CA THR A 160 12.34 -0.71 -4.88
C THR A 160 13.74 -0.30 -4.42
N SER A 161 14.63 0.01 -5.36
CA SER A 161 15.99 0.50 -5.07
C SER A 161 16.00 1.81 -4.26
N TYR A 162 14.95 2.63 -4.40
CA TYR A 162 14.80 3.87 -3.65
C TYR A 162 14.53 3.60 -2.17
N LEU A 163 13.55 2.73 -1.87
CA LEU A 163 13.22 2.37 -0.50
C LEU A 163 14.33 1.55 0.18
N LYS A 164 15.05 0.69 -0.57
CA LYS A 164 16.23 -0.01 -0.03
C LYS A 164 17.37 0.95 0.34
N LYS A 165 17.50 2.07 -0.38
CA LYS A 165 18.51 3.11 -0.08
C LYS A 165 18.06 4.10 0.99
N TYR A 166 16.78 4.41 1.04
CA TYR A 166 16.17 5.39 1.92
C TYR A 166 14.98 4.74 2.64
N PRO A 167 15.22 3.92 3.66
CA PRO A 167 14.17 3.22 4.38
C PRO A 167 13.26 4.19 5.14
N PHE A 168 12.09 3.71 5.50
CA PHE A 168 11.17 4.45 6.37
C PHE A 168 11.76 4.61 7.76
N ASP A 169 11.46 5.73 8.40
CA ASP A 169 11.81 5.96 9.80
C ASP A 169 11.05 4.97 10.70
N GLU A 170 11.79 4.14 11.42
CA GLU A 170 11.23 3.12 12.30
C GLU A 170 10.83 3.65 13.68
N HIS A 171 11.25 4.86 14.03
CA HIS A 171 10.92 5.50 15.30
C HIS A 171 9.60 6.27 15.26
N TYR A 172 9.00 6.41 14.06
CA TYR A 172 7.72 7.08 13.90
C TYR A 172 6.57 6.12 14.27
N SER A 173 5.81 6.48 15.31
CA SER A 173 4.69 5.69 15.85
C SER A 173 3.33 6.33 15.53
#